data_479239e6cb74daceb88e5e425d96129c
#
_entry.id   479239e6cb74daceb88e5e425d96129c
#
_cell.length_a   1.000
_cell.length_b   1.000
_cell.length_c   1.000
_cell.angle_alpha   90.00
_cell.angle_beta   90.00
_cell.angle_gamma   90.00
#
_symmetry.space_group_name_H-M   'P 1'
#
loop_
_entity.id
_entity.type
_entity.pdbx_description
1 polymer ?
#
loop_
_entity_poly.entity_id
_entity_poly.type
_entity_poly.pdbx_seq_one_letter_code
_entity_poly.pdbx_strand_id
1 'polypeptide(L)'
;MSFQFRLPDIGEGIHEGEIVKWFVKPGDKVQEDDVLCEVQNDKAVVEIPSPVDGTVEEVLVEEGTVAVVGDILITFDAPGYEDIQFKGDHGHDAPKEEAKTEAQVQGTAEAGDTVAKEPVQTPAAAEEVDPNRRIIAMPSVRKYARDKGVEIRTVSGTGKNGRISKEDIDAFLNGGTAAPAATEAAEATPAAEQEAPKPLAIPEGDFPETREKMSGIRKAIAKAMVNSKHTAPHVTLMDEVEVSNLVAHRKKYKEVAAAKGIKLTFLPYVVKALTSALKEFPALNTSLDDATSEIVHKHYYNIGIAADTEKGLLVPVVKNADRKGIFNISNEINELAGKARDGKLAPAEMKGASCTISNIGSAGGQWFTPVINHPEVAILGIGRIAEKAIVKDGEIVAAPVLALSLSFDHRMIDGATAQNAMNHIKRLLNDPELLLMEA
;
A
#
# COMPACT_ATOMS: atom_id res chain seq x y z
N MET A 1 -22.87 13.07 -35.26
CA MET A 1 -22.92 11.76 -34.56
C MET A 1 -22.11 11.90 -33.31
N SER A 2 -22.61 11.44 -32.17
CA SER A 2 -21.95 11.63 -30.88
C SER A 2 -20.82 10.64 -30.68
N PHE A 3 -19.64 11.12 -30.36
CA PHE A 3 -18.49 10.30 -29.96
C PHE A 3 -18.65 9.88 -28.50
N GLN A 4 -18.59 8.57 -28.22
CA GLN A 4 -18.70 8.02 -26.85
C GLN A 4 -17.33 7.81 -26.26
N PHE A 5 -16.99 8.58 -25.24
CA PHE A 5 -15.76 8.37 -24.50
C PHE A 5 -15.97 7.41 -23.34
N ARG A 6 -15.15 6.35 -23.32
CA ARG A 6 -15.19 5.28 -22.31
C ARG A 6 -14.02 5.42 -21.35
N LEU A 7 -14.18 4.92 -20.11
CA LEU A 7 -13.09 4.87 -19.15
C LEU A 7 -11.94 4.04 -19.72
N PRO A 8 -10.76 4.64 -20.00
CA PRO A 8 -9.62 3.91 -20.52
C PRO A 8 -8.99 3.05 -19.43
N ASP A 9 -8.23 2.01 -19.82
CA ASP A 9 -7.34 1.28 -18.93
C ASP A 9 -6.21 2.21 -18.45
N ILE A 10 -6.25 2.56 -17.16
CA ILE A 10 -5.29 3.49 -16.54
C ILE A 10 -3.98 2.77 -16.13
N GLY A 11 -3.83 1.49 -16.48
CA GLY A 11 -2.64 0.69 -16.20
C GLY A 11 -2.67 -0.07 -14.87
N GLU A 12 -1.74 -0.99 -14.69
CA GLU A 12 -1.57 -1.83 -13.48
C GLU A 12 -2.72 -2.83 -13.17
N GLY A 13 -3.54 -3.22 -14.17
CA GLY A 13 -4.60 -4.24 -13.98
C GLY A 13 -5.78 -3.77 -13.13
N ILE A 14 -6.06 -2.47 -13.12
CA ILE A 14 -7.18 -1.87 -12.40
C ILE A 14 -8.37 -1.79 -13.34
N HIS A 15 -9.47 -2.46 -12.96
CA HIS A 15 -10.68 -2.55 -13.78
C HIS A 15 -11.79 -1.58 -13.38
N GLU A 16 -11.63 -0.81 -12.28
CA GLU A 16 -12.63 0.14 -11.78
C GLU A 16 -11.99 1.39 -11.18
N GLY A 17 -12.70 2.54 -11.22
CA GLY A 17 -12.27 3.79 -10.61
C GLY A 17 -13.46 4.66 -10.20
N GLU A 18 -13.35 5.37 -9.07
CA GLU A 18 -14.35 6.32 -8.58
C GLU A 18 -14.13 7.69 -9.24
N ILE A 19 -15.14 8.26 -9.88
CA ILE A 19 -15.10 9.62 -10.43
C ILE A 19 -15.11 10.61 -9.27
N VAL A 20 -13.98 11.25 -8.99
CA VAL A 20 -13.86 12.19 -7.85
C VAL A 20 -14.47 13.54 -8.20
N LYS A 21 -14.19 14.02 -9.42
CA LYS A 21 -14.61 15.36 -9.86
C LYS A 21 -14.65 15.48 -11.37
N TRP A 22 -15.67 16.18 -11.87
CA TRP A 22 -15.75 16.63 -13.25
C TRP A 22 -15.23 18.06 -13.41
N PHE A 23 -14.46 18.32 -14.47
CA PHE A 23 -13.98 19.66 -14.83
C PHE A 23 -14.77 20.26 -15.98
N VAL A 24 -15.67 19.48 -16.60
CA VAL A 24 -16.46 19.84 -17.76
C VAL A 24 -17.96 19.64 -17.47
N LYS A 25 -18.80 20.39 -18.15
CA LYS A 25 -20.27 20.32 -18.08
C LYS A 25 -20.86 20.15 -19.47
N PRO A 26 -22.08 19.62 -19.58
CA PRO A 26 -22.81 19.64 -20.86
C PRO A 26 -22.85 21.04 -21.48
N GLY A 27 -22.43 21.13 -22.74
CA GLY A 27 -22.31 22.39 -23.49
C GLY A 27 -20.90 23.00 -23.50
N ASP A 28 -19.96 22.53 -22.71
CA ASP A 28 -18.58 23.04 -22.69
C ASP A 28 -17.82 22.54 -23.94
N LYS A 29 -16.97 23.42 -24.48
CA LYS A 29 -16.02 23.05 -25.55
C LYS A 29 -14.73 22.59 -24.97
N VAL A 30 -14.27 21.40 -25.36
CA VAL A 30 -13.03 20.80 -24.95
C VAL A 30 -12.08 20.61 -26.14
N GLN A 31 -10.79 20.70 -25.88
CA GLN A 31 -9.73 20.40 -26.83
C GLN A 31 -9.04 19.08 -26.46
N GLU A 32 -8.36 18.46 -27.40
CA GLU A 32 -7.50 17.31 -27.14
C GLU A 32 -6.52 17.62 -26.00
N ASP A 33 -6.36 16.72 -25.05
CA ASP A 33 -5.57 16.84 -23.81
C ASP A 33 -6.19 17.74 -22.70
N ASP A 34 -7.37 18.33 -22.86
CA ASP A 34 -8.05 19.01 -21.75
C ASP A 34 -8.53 17.97 -20.70
N VAL A 35 -8.35 18.27 -19.41
CA VAL A 35 -8.75 17.35 -18.34
C VAL A 35 -10.26 17.30 -18.23
N LEU A 36 -10.86 16.11 -18.42
CA LEU A 36 -12.30 15.89 -18.31
C LEU A 36 -12.72 15.61 -16.86
N CYS A 37 -12.04 14.70 -16.20
CA CYS A 37 -12.35 14.30 -14.83
C CYS A 37 -11.11 13.80 -14.09
N GLU A 38 -11.22 13.75 -12.77
CA GLU A 38 -10.31 13.02 -11.89
C GLU A 38 -10.93 11.69 -11.49
N VAL A 39 -10.19 10.60 -11.69
CA VAL A 39 -10.59 9.26 -11.31
C VAL A 39 -9.67 8.78 -10.20
N GLN A 40 -10.24 8.40 -9.07
CA GLN A 40 -9.52 7.79 -7.95
C GLN A 40 -9.61 6.27 -8.04
N ASN A 41 -8.46 5.63 -8.10
CA ASN A 41 -8.33 4.20 -7.89
C ASN A 41 -7.76 3.90 -6.49
N ASP A 42 -7.56 2.63 -6.16
CA ASP A 42 -7.05 2.17 -4.85
C ASP A 42 -5.67 2.78 -4.47
N LYS A 43 -4.92 3.34 -5.42
CA LYS A 43 -3.53 3.77 -5.21
C LYS A 43 -3.24 5.23 -5.52
N ALA A 44 -3.99 5.85 -6.42
CA ALA A 44 -3.73 7.22 -6.88
C ALA A 44 -4.98 7.90 -7.44
N VAL A 45 -4.95 9.23 -7.52
CA VAL A 45 -5.90 10.03 -8.29
C VAL A 45 -5.24 10.34 -9.63
N VAL A 46 -5.93 10.00 -10.73
CA VAL A 46 -5.44 10.15 -12.10
C VAL A 46 -6.37 11.11 -12.84
N GLU A 47 -5.80 12.11 -13.49
CA GLU A 47 -6.52 13.02 -14.38
C GLU A 47 -6.74 12.34 -15.74
N ILE A 48 -7.97 12.31 -16.24
CA ILE A 48 -8.33 11.73 -17.53
C ILE A 48 -8.50 12.86 -18.55
N PRO A 49 -7.61 12.95 -19.57
CA PRO A 49 -7.68 13.96 -20.61
C PRO A 49 -8.67 13.60 -21.71
N SER A 50 -9.18 14.60 -22.42
CA SER A 50 -9.99 14.41 -23.64
C SER A 50 -9.15 13.86 -24.77
N PRO A 51 -9.60 12.82 -25.46
CA PRO A 51 -8.92 12.29 -26.65
C PRO A 51 -9.26 13.04 -27.94
N VAL A 52 -10.25 13.94 -27.89
CA VAL A 52 -10.79 14.62 -29.09
C VAL A 52 -11.10 16.08 -28.79
N ASP A 53 -11.09 16.90 -29.85
CA ASP A 53 -11.67 18.23 -29.86
C ASP A 53 -13.17 18.14 -30.12
N GLY A 54 -13.99 18.73 -29.24
CA GLY A 54 -15.45 18.64 -29.39
C GLY A 54 -16.22 19.47 -28.37
N THR A 55 -17.55 19.32 -28.44
CA THR A 55 -18.45 19.89 -27.43
C THR A 55 -19.07 18.76 -26.62
N VAL A 56 -19.06 18.88 -25.31
CA VAL A 56 -19.67 17.91 -24.39
C VAL A 56 -21.20 17.94 -24.62
N GLU A 57 -21.78 16.79 -25.00
CA GLU A 57 -23.22 16.65 -25.12
C GLU A 57 -23.84 16.28 -23.78
N GLU A 58 -23.36 15.20 -23.17
CA GLU A 58 -23.94 14.68 -21.93
C GLU A 58 -22.86 13.99 -21.08
N VAL A 59 -22.91 14.16 -19.76
CA VAL A 59 -22.12 13.44 -18.76
C VAL A 59 -23.00 12.35 -18.17
N LEU A 60 -22.64 11.09 -18.38
CA LEU A 60 -23.47 9.92 -18.06
C LEU A 60 -23.19 9.34 -16.66
N VAL A 61 -22.06 9.70 -16.05
CA VAL A 61 -21.66 9.20 -14.74
C VAL A 61 -21.47 10.36 -13.77
N GLU A 62 -22.17 10.31 -12.62
CA GLU A 62 -22.12 11.36 -11.59
C GLU A 62 -20.83 11.27 -10.74
N GLU A 63 -20.45 12.41 -10.12
CA GLU A 63 -19.34 12.47 -9.15
C GLU A 63 -19.61 11.52 -7.95
N GLY A 64 -18.58 10.79 -7.53
CA GLY A 64 -18.67 9.79 -6.44
C GLY A 64 -19.16 8.42 -6.88
N THR A 65 -19.37 8.18 -8.20
CA THR A 65 -19.77 6.89 -8.74
C THR A 65 -18.54 6.10 -9.21
N VAL A 66 -18.55 4.78 -8.95
CA VAL A 66 -17.52 3.87 -9.44
C VAL A 66 -17.87 3.44 -10.85
N ALA A 67 -17.00 3.71 -11.80
CA ALA A 67 -17.09 3.29 -13.19
C ALA A 67 -16.08 2.17 -13.49
N VAL A 68 -16.46 1.23 -14.35
CA VAL A 68 -15.61 0.11 -14.78
C VAL A 68 -14.92 0.48 -16.10
N VAL A 69 -13.70 -0.02 -16.32
CA VAL A 69 -12.99 0.18 -17.61
C VAL A 69 -13.87 -0.31 -18.76
N GLY A 70 -14.10 0.59 -19.74
CA GLY A 70 -15.03 0.37 -20.84
C GLY A 70 -16.41 1.00 -20.67
N ASP A 71 -16.81 1.46 -19.48
CA ASP A 71 -18.06 2.19 -19.27
C ASP A 71 -18.03 3.54 -19.99
N ILE A 72 -19.19 3.94 -20.56
CA ILE A 72 -19.34 5.23 -21.24
C ILE A 72 -19.45 6.31 -20.17
N LEU A 73 -18.48 7.21 -20.13
CA LEU A 73 -18.44 8.29 -19.16
C LEU A 73 -19.13 9.57 -19.66
N ILE A 74 -18.88 9.90 -20.92
CA ILE A 74 -19.30 11.18 -21.52
C ILE A 74 -19.49 11.05 -23.02
N THR A 75 -20.42 11.81 -23.59
CA THR A 75 -20.63 11.91 -25.03
C THR A 75 -20.24 13.28 -25.56
N PHE A 76 -19.61 13.30 -26.74
CA PHE A 76 -19.16 14.52 -27.41
C PHE A 76 -19.77 14.65 -28.79
N ASP A 77 -20.08 15.86 -29.19
CA ASP A 77 -20.22 16.24 -30.61
C ASP A 77 -18.82 16.60 -31.15
N ALA A 78 -18.19 15.65 -31.82
CA ALA A 78 -16.82 15.78 -32.35
C ALA A 78 -16.81 15.35 -33.82
N PRO A 79 -17.14 16.26 -34.77
CA PRO A 79 -17.14 15.96 -36.18
C PRO A 79 -15.71 15.68 -36.69
N GLY A 80 -15.50 14.50 -37.24
CA GLY A 80 -14.21 14.05 -37.80
C GLY A 80 -13.53 12.94 -37.04
N TYR A 81 -14.08 12.46 -35.91
CA TYR A 81 -13.51 11.42 -35.06
C TYR A 81 -14.36 10.12 -35.04
N GLU A 82 -15.12 9.86 -36.08
CA GLU A 82 -16.15 8.80 -36.15
C GLU A 82 -15.60 7.36 -36.15
N ASP A 83 -14.29 7.16 -36.41
CA ASP A 83 -13.65 5.85 -36.59
C ASP A 83 -12.50 5.53 -35.61
N ILE A 84 -12.39 6.22 -34.49
CA ILE A 84 -11.29 5.94 -33.55
C ILE A 84 -11.69 4.84 -32.57
N GLN A 85 -11.22 3.61 -32.85
CA GLN A 85 -11.28 2.49 -31.91
C GLN A 85 -10.14 2.59 -30.90
N PHE A 86 -10.46 2.83 -29.64
CA PHE A 86 -9.49 2.76 -28.53
C PHE A 86 -9.32 1.32 -28.06
N LYS A 87 -8.09 0.98 -27.65
CA LYS A 87 -7.72 -0.30 -27.03
C LYS A 87 -8.52 -0.48 -25.73
N GLY A 88 -9.64 -1.17 -25.77
CA GLY A 88 -10.58 -1.36 -24.65
C GLY A 88 -12.00 -1.73 -25.08
N ASP A 89 -12.27 -1.78 -26.39
CA ASP A 89 -13.58 -2.18 -26.91
C ASP A 89 -13.74 -3.71 -26.87
N HIS A 90 -14.19 -4.23 -25.72
CA HIS A 90 -14.72 -5.58 -25.56
C HIS A 90 -16.24 -5.51 -25.47
N GLY A 91 -16.88 -5.45 -26.65
CA GLY A 91 -18.33 -5.62 -26.77
C GLY A 91 -18.77 -6.96 -26.18
N HIS A 92 -19.74 -6.90 -25.29
CA HIS A 92 -20.49 -8.07 -24.82
C HIS A 92 -21.23 -8.70 -26.00
N ASP A 93 -20.79 -9.87 -26.43
CA ASP A 93 -21.64 -10.87 -27.06
C ASP A 93 -21.24 -12.28 -26.58
N ALA A 94 -22.27 -13.07 -26.22
CA ALA A 94 -22.19 -14.35 -25.55
C ALA A 94 -21.69 -15.51 -26.45
N PRO A 95 -21.40 -16.71 -25.90
CA PRO A 95 -20.33 -17.58 -26.39
C PRO A 95 -20.77 -18.55 -27.47
N LYS A 96 -19.84 -18.90 -28.34
CA LYS A 96 -19.85 -20.17 -29.08
C LYS A 96 -18.47 -20.81 -29.19
N GLU A 97 -18.48 -22.10 -28.96
CA GLU A 97 -17.44 -23.09 -28.85
C GLU A 97 -16.49 -23.23 -30.05
N GLU A 98 -15.29 -23.74 -29.67
CA GLU A 98 -14.40 -24.67 -30.36
C GLU A 98 -13.55 -24.19 -31.56
N ALA A 99 -12.24 -24.25 -31.48
CA ALA A 99 -11.40 -25.36 -31.89
C ALA A 99 -9.91 -25.00 -31.86
N LYS A 100 -9.14 -25.97 -31.40
CA LYS A 100 -7.68 -26.08 -31.36
C LYS A 100 -6.99 -25.76 -32.68
N THR A 101 -5.79 -25.20 -32.65
CA THR A 101 -4.61 -25.80 -33.33
C THR A 101 -3.30 -25.20 -32.81
N GLU A 102 -2.36 -26.09 -32.51
CA GLU A 102 -0.96 -25.89 -32.18
C GLU A 102 -0.12 -25.49 -33.40
N ALA A 103 0.97 -24.77 -33.18
CA ALA A 103 2.31 -24.93 -33.75
C ALA A 103 3.19 -23.77 -33.29
N GLN A 104 4.20 -23.95 -32.40
CA GLN A 104 5.59 -24.27 -32.68
C GLN A 104 6.21 -23.39 -33.82
N VAL A 105 7.34 -22.73 -33.67
CA VAL A 105 8.70 -23.14 -33.33
C VAL A 105 9.67 -21.94 -33.39
N GLN A 106 10.67 -21.89 -32.49
CA GLN A 106 12.08 -21.48 -32.62
C GLN A 106 12.38 -20.10 -33.24
N GLY A 107 13.22 -19.27 -32.67
CA GLY A 107 14.54 -19.47 -32.04
C GLY A 107 15.57 -18.65 -32.75
N THR A 108 16.36 -17.96 -32.12
CA THR A 108 17.81 -17.88 -32.10
C THR A 108 18.33 -16.52 -31.69
N ALA A 109 19.35 -16.61 -30.86
CA ALA A 109 20.21 -15.60 -30.26
C ALA A 109 21.20 -15.00 -31.27
N GLU A 110 21.77 -13.84 -30.91
CA GLU A 110 23.19 -13.51 -30.76
C GLU A 110 23.31 -11.99 -30.60
N ALA A 111 23.79 -11.49 -29.54
CA ALA A 111 25.12 -11.13 -29.07
C ALA A 111 25.92 -10.16 -29.99
N GLY A 112 26.39 -9.09 -29.41
CA GLY A 112 27.39 -8.21 -30.03
C GLY A 112 27.49 -6.85 -29.36
N ASP A 113 28.16 -6.74 -28.35
CA ASP A 113 29.23 -5.99 -27.69
C ASP A 113 29.84 -4.85 -28.53
N THR A 114 30.06 -3.68 -27.93
CA THR A 114 31.28 -2.91 -27.72
C THR A 114 31.09 -1.38 -27.66
N VAL A 115 31.37 -0.84 -26.44
CA VAL A 115 32.43 0.14 -26.07
C VAL A 115 32.38 1.56 -26.60
N ALA A 116 32.13 2.45 -25.64
CA ALA A 116 32.72 3.73 -25.26
C ALA A 116 33.41 4.66 -26.31
N LYS A 117 33.08 5.94 -26.22
CA LYS A 117 33.98 7.05 -25.90
C LYS A 117 33.30 8.41 -25.93
N GLU A 118 33.36 9.12 -24.81
CA GLU A 118 33.42 10.59 -24.74
C GLU A 118 34.78 11.09 -25.32
N PRO A 119 35.07 12.40 -25.53
CA PRO A 119 34.47 13.64 -25.05
C PRO A 119 34.53 14.86 -26.01
N VAL A 120 34.20 16.05 -25.46
CA VAL A 120 34.73 17.42 -25.69
C VAL A 120 33.86 18.45 -26.40
N GLN A 121 33.30 19.34 -25.56
CA GLN A 121 33.21 20.83 -25.50
C GLN A 121 33.13 21.71 -26.78
N THR A 122 32.06 22.50 -26.78
CA THR A 122 31.81 23.98 -26.79
C THR A 122 31.99 24.72 -28.12
N PRO A 123 31.41 25.94 -28.33
CA PRO A 123 30.40 26.73 -27.61
C PRO A 123 29.24 27.31 -28.49
N ALA A 124 28.26 27.87 -27.77
CA ALA A 124 27.11 28.73 -28.11
C ALA A 124 27.00 29.40 -29.49
N ALA A 125 25.85 29.15 -30.11
CA ALA A 125 25.17 30.09 -31.01
C ALA A 125 23.64 29.79 -30.93
N ALA A 126 22.81 30.79 -31.13
CA ALA A 126 21.36 30.80 -31.04
C ALA A 126 20.70 29.51 -31.57
N GLU A 127 20.00 28.77 -30.69
CA GLU A 127 19.33 27.52 -31.06
C GLU A 127 18.07 27.83 -31.87
N GLU A 128 18.09 27.41 -33.13
CA GLU A 128 16.91 27.17 -33.93
C GLU A 128 16.06 26.12 -33.23
N VAL A 129 14.76 26.41 -33.08
CA VAL A 129 13.79 25.54 -32.44
C VAL A 129 13.66 24.26 -33.26
N ASP A 130 14.17 23.15 -32.75
CA ASP A 130 14.01 21.83 -33.35
C ASP A 130 12.50 21.43 -33.30
N PRO A 131 11.84 21.29 -34.44
CA PRO A 131 10.41 20.96 -34.49
C PRO A 131 10.07 19.56 -33.90
N ASN A 132 11.08 18.74 -33.60
CA ASN A 132 10.92 17.38 -33.09
C ASN A 132 11.34 17.18 -31.62
N ARG A 133 11.60 18.29 -30.91
CA ARG A 133 11.98 18.23 -29.48
C ARG A 133 10.82 17.68 -28.64
N ARG A 134 11.04 16.59 -27.95
CA ARG A 134 10.07 15.99 -27.03
C ARG A 134 9.94 16.85 -25.77
N ILE A 135 8.76 17.49 -25.58
CA ILE A 135 8.48 18.36 -24.45
C ILE A 135 7.97 17.52 -23.28
N ILE A 136 8.64 17.62 -22.12
CA ILE A 136 8.21 17.01 -20.87
C ILE A 136 7.54 18.09 -20.02
N ALA A 137 6.22 18.18 -20.08
CA ALA A 137 5.43 19.11 -19.28
C ALA A 137 4.10 18.46 -18.89
N MET A 138 3.59 18.79 -17.69
CA MET A 138 2.27 18.32 -17.25
C MET A 138 1.16 19.02 -18.04
N PRO A 139 -0.03 18.39 -18.21
CA PRO A 139 -1.15 19.00 -18.93
C PRO A 139 -1.54 20.37 -18.38
N SER A 140 -1.54 20.54 -17.06
CA SER A 140 -1.81 21.82 -16.40
C SER A 140 -0.81 22.94 -16.74
N VAL A 141 0.46 22.56 -17.01
CA VAL A 141 1.52 23.50 -17.40
C VAL A 141 1.37 23.89 -18.88
N ARG A 142 0.98 22.95 -19.73
CA ARG A 142 0.69 23.21 -21.16
C ARG A 142 -0.51 24.14 -21.31
N LYS A 143 -1.58 23.92 -20.51
CA LYS A 143 -2.74 24.82 -20.46
C LYS A 143 -2.32 26.23 -20.03
N TYR A 144 -1.54 26.34 -18.95
CA TYR A 144 -1.05 27.62 -18.44
C TYR A 144 -0.20 28.39 -19.46
N ALA A 145 0.65 27.68 -20.21
CA ALA A 145 1.42 28.30 -21.31
C ALA A 145 0.48 28.85 -22.41
N ARG A 146 -0.55 28.10 -22.77
CA ARG A 146 -1.56 28.48 -23.76
C ARG A 146 -2.39 29.69 -23.30
N ASP A 147 -2.85 29.69 -22.06
CA ASP A 147 -3.61 30.81 -21.45
C ASP A 147 -2.79 32.10 -21.38
N LYS A 148 -1.46 31.96 -21.27
CA LYS A 148 -0.51 33.08 -21.28
C LYS A 148 0.03 33.45 -22.68
N GLY A 149 -0.40 32.73 -23.73
CA GLY A 149 0.06 32.97 -25.11
C GLY A 149 1.52 32.62 -25.37
N VAL A 150 2.10 31.73 -24.56
CA VAL A 150 3.50 31.31 -24.66
C VAL A 150 3.57 29.96 -25.36
N GLU A 151 4.37 29.89 -26.43
CA GLU A 151 4.63 28.61 -27.08
C GLU A 151 5.57 27.77 -26.21
N ILE A 152 5.05 26.69 -25.62
CA ILE A 152 5.76 25.86 -24.63
C ILE A 152 7.05 25.25 -25.19
N ARG A 153 7.21 25.17 -26.52
CA ARG A 153 8.43 24.67 -27.19
C ARG A 153 9.62 25.60 -27.05
N THR A 154 9.38 26.88 -26.80
CA THR A 154 10.41 27.88 -26.63
C THR A 154 10.87 28.04 -25.19
N VAL A 155 10.20 27.41 -24.24
CA VAL A 155 10.51 27.48 -22.80
C VAL A 155 11.51 26.36 -22.43
N SER A 156 12.59 26.73 -21.74
CA SER A 156 13.55 25.77 -21.19
C SER A 156 13.09 25.33 -19.80
N GLY A 157 12.85 24.02 -19.59
CA GLY A 157 12.40 23.48 -18.30
C GLY A 157 13.55 23.29 -17.32
N THR A 158 13.40 23.79 -16.09
CA THR A 158 14.36 23.63 -14.98
C THR A 158 14.08 22.41 -14.11
N GLY A 159 12.95 21.74 -14.28
CA GLY A 159 12.58 20.55 -13.51
C GLY A 159 13.37 19.29 -13.85
N LYS A 160 13.21 18.24 -13.02
CA LYS A 160 13.91 16.95 -13.17
C LYS A 160 13.71 16.37 -14.59
N ASN A 161 14.79 16.05 -15.27
CA ASN A 161 14.84 15.60 -16.66
C ASN A 161 14.37 16.66 -17.70
N GLY A 162 14.56 17.97 -17.42
CA GLY A 162 14.17 19.02 -18.35
C GLY A 162 12.65 19.29 -18.39
N ARG A 163 11.91 18.89 -17.35
CA ARG A 163 10.47 19.13 -17.24
C ARG A 163 10.20 20.64 -17.06
N ILE A 164 9.25 21.15 -17.84
CA ILE A 164 8.80 22.55 -17.76
C ILE A 164 7.77 22.65 -16.62
N SER A 165 7.96 23.66 -15.74
CA SER A 165 7.03 24.04 -14.65
C SER A 165 6.28 25.33 -14.99
N LYS A 166 5.27 25.71 -14.19
CA LYS A 166 4.57 27.01 -14.33
C LYS A 166 5.54 28.17 -14.10
N GLU A 167 6.49 28.00 -13.19
CA GLU A 167 7.53 28.99 -12.86
C GLU A 167 8.47 29.29 -14.04
N ASP A 168 8.78 28.27 -14.86
CA ASP A 168 9.57 28.45 -16.07
C ASP A 168 8.85 29.30 -17.12
N ILE A 169 7.52 29.17 -17.20
CA ILE A 169 6.70 29.97 -18.10
C ILE A 169 6.64 31.43 -17.61
N ASP A 170 6.48 31.63 -16.31
CA ASP A 170 6.48 32.98 -15.72
C ASP A 170 7.85 33.65 -15.83
N ALA A 171 8.94 32.91 -15.66
CA ALA A 171 10.31 33.40 -15.87
C ALA A 171 10.54 33.80 -17.34
N PHE A 172 10.03 33.00 -18.28
CA PHE A 172 10.11 33.30 -19.72
C PHE A 172 9.33 34.57 -20.08
N LEU A 173 8.14 34.79 -19.52
CA LEU A 173 7.34 35.98 -19.72
C LEU A 173 7.98 37.25 -19.14
N ASN A 174 8.72 37.11 -18.05
CA ASN A 174 9.43 38.23 -17.41
C ASN A 174 10.81 38.52 -17.99
N GLY A 175 11.14 37.95 -19.16
CA GLY A 175 12.37 38.25 -19.90
C GLY A 175 13.67 37.70 -19.31
N GLY A 176 13.57 36.69 -18.43
CA GLY A 176 14.69 36.04 -17.78
C GLY A 176 15.15 34.79 -18.52
N THR A 177 16.26 34.88 -19.26
CA THR A 177 17.07 33.70 -19.62
C THR A 177 17.78 33.24 -18.35
N ALA A 178 17.33 32.14 -17.75
CA ALA A 178 17.96 31.58 -16.56
C ALA A 178 19.28 30.91 -16.91
N ALA A 179 20.37 31.51 -16.46
CA ALA A 179 21.69 30.88 -16.34
C ALA A 179 21.73 30.07 -15.01
N PRO A 180 22.50 28.97 -14.93
CA PRO A 180 22.51 28.13 -13.72
C PRO A 180 23.30 28.83 -12.60
N ALA A 181 22.64 29.07 -11.47
CA ALA A 181 23.27 29.58 -10.26
C ALA A 181 23.81 28.41 -9.43
N ALA A 182 25.10 28.57 -9.09
CA ALA A 182 25.85 27.70 -8.20
C ALA A 182 25.34 27.78 -6.76
N THR A 183 25.55 26.68 -6.08
CA THR A 183 25.38 26.40 -4.66
C THR A 183 25.95 27.52 -3.77
N GLU A 184 25.11 28.10 -2.92
CA GLU A 184 25.55 28.74 -1.68
C GLU A 184 24.56 28.42 -0.54
N ALA A 185 25.13 28.35 0.67
CA ALA A 185 24.65 27.71 1.87
C ALA A 185 23.31 28.23 2.38
N ALA A 186 22.57 27.29 2.96
CA ALA A 186 21.32 27.48 3.64
C ALA A 186 21.47 28.39 4.87
N GLU A 187 20.77 29.51 4.87
CA GLU A 187 20.27 30.15 6.09
C GLU A 187 18.87 29.60 6.39
N ALA A 188 18.73 29.16 7.63
CA ALA A 188 17.50 28.56 8.15
C ALA A 188 16.35 29.58 8.14
N THR A 189 15.36 29.35 7.32
CA THR A 189 14.05 29.96 7.47
C THR A 189 13.31 29.32 8.65
N PRO A 190 12.64 30.10 9.51
CA PRO A 190 11.94 29.54 10.67
C PRO A 190 10.86 28.56 10.20
N ALA A 191 10.81 27.42 10.89
CA ALA A 191 9.77 26.43 10.74
C ALA A 191 8.39 27.12 10.80
N ALA A 192 7.60 26.91 9.76
CA ALA A 192 6.18 27.24 9.83
C ALA A 192 5.61 26.47 11.02
N GLU A 193 5.18 27.19 12.05
CA GLU A 193 4.35 26.65 13.11
C GLU A 193 3.18 25.92 12.46
N GLN A 194 3.15 24.60 12.61
CA GLN A 194 1.96 23.82 12.34
C GLN A 194 0.88 24.37 13.29
N GLU A 195 -0.06 25.13 12.73
CA GLU A 195 -1.27 25.52 13.47
C GLU A 195 -1.83 24.26 14.12
N ALA A 196 -1.87 24.25 15.45
CA ALA A 196 -2.55 23.22 16.20
C ALA A 196 -3.99 23.12 15.68
N PRO A 197 -4.55 21.93 15.53
CA PRO A 197 -5.90 21.76 14.98
C PRO A 197 -6.86 22.63 15.83
N LYS A 198 -7.50 23.59 15.18
CA LYS A 198 -8.50 24.45 15.83
C LYS A 198 -9.54 23.56 16.50
N PRO A 199 -9.88 23.75 17.79
CA PRO A 199 -10.94 22.98 18.43
C PRO A 199 -12.20 23.09 17.55
N LEU A 200 -12.75 21.95 17.14
CA LEU A 200 -14.03 21.89 16.45
C LEU A 200 -15.06 22.58 17.34
N ALA A 201 -15.67 23.66 16.83
CA ALA A 201 -16.74 24.34 17.55
C ALA A 201 -17.86 23.32 17.78
N ILE A 202 -18.22 23.08 19.04
CA ILE A 202 -19.33 22.19 19.40
C ILE A 202 -20.62 22.91 18.99
N PRO A 203 -21.47 22.33 18.11
CA PRO A 203 -22.74 22.92 17.74
C PRO A 203 -23.63 23.08 18.97
N GLU A 204 -24.40 24.16 19.04
CA GLU A 204 -25.39 24.37 20.10
C GLU A 204 -26.65 23.53 19.78
N GLY A 205 -27.18 22.82 20.79
CA GLY A 205 -28.40 22.00 20.68
C GLY A 205 -28.47 20.93 21.75
N ASP A 206 -29.63 20.30 21.90
CA ASP A 206 -29.85 19.23 22.88
C ASP A 206 -29.01 17.98 22.57
N PHE A 207 -28.61 17.75 21.31
CA PHE A 207 -27.78 16.64 20.83
C PHE A 207 -26.74 17.17 19.83
N PRO A 208 -25.69 17.83 20.29
CA PRO A 208 -24.68 18.41 19.41
C PRO A 208 -23.85 17.31 18.71
N GLU A 209 -23.85 17.32 17.36
CA GLU A 209 -23.13 16.39 16.52
C GLU A 209 -22.19 17.14 15.58
N THR A 210 -21.00 16.56 15.34
CA THR A 210 -20.08 17.00 14.29
C THR A 210 -19.86 15.89 13.29
N ARG A 211 -19.81 16.23 12.00
CA ARG A 211 -19.58 15.27 10.92
C ARG A 211 -18.23 15.55 10.25
N GLU A 212 -17.38 14.52 10.18
CA GLU A 212 -16.07 14.57 9.53
C GLU A 212 -15.97 13.48 8.49
N LYS A 213 -15.39 13.78 7.33
CA LYS A 213 -15.11 12.78 6.29
C LYS A 213 -13.93 11.90 6.72
N MET A 214 -14.04 10.60 6.54
CA MET A 214 -12.92 9.68 6.77
C MET A 214 -11.73 10.06 5.87
N SER A 215 -10.51 9.97 6.44
CA SER A 215 -9.28 10.04 5.66
C SER A 215 -9.18 8.85 4.68
N GLY A 216 -8.42 9.00 3.58
CA GLY A 216 -8.21 7.91 2.60
C GLY A 216 -7.68 6.62 3.24
N ILE A 217 -6.70 6.74 4.14
CA ILE A 217 -6.16 5.59 4.90
C ILE A 217 -7.26 4.93 5.74
N ARG A 218 -8.10 5.70 6.43
CA ARG A 218 -9.19 5.14 7.26
C ARG A 218 -10.26 4.46 6.40
N LYS A 219 -10.59 5.00 5.21
CA LYS A 219 -11.49 4.35 4.25
C LYS A 219 -10.94 2.99 3.80
N ALA A 220 -9.64 2.93 3.42
CA ALA A 220 -8.99 1.70 2.99
C ALA A 220 -8.99 0.64 4.11
N ILE A 221 -8.65 1.01 5.35
CA ILE A 221 -8.71 0.11 6.52
C ILE A 221 -10.14 -0.40 6.73
N ALA A 222 -11.15 0.47 6.67
CA ALA A 222 -12.55 0.08 6.85
C ALA A 222 -12.97 -0.94 5.79
N LYS A 223 -12.67 -0.69 4.50
CA LYS A 223 -12.95 -1.63 3.39
C LYS A 223 -12.26 -2.98 3.63
N ALA A 224 -10.97 -2.99 3.99
CA ALA A 224 -10.21 -4.21 4.23
C ALA A 224 -10.77 -5.02 5.41
N MET A 225 -11.14 -4.39 6.52
CA MET A 225 -11.70 -5.06 7.70
C MET A 225 -13.09 -5.64 7.43
N VAL A 226 -13.96 -4.90 6.74
CA VAL A 226 -15.28 -5.39 6.32
C VAL A 226 -15.12 -6.58 5.38
N ASN A 227 -14.27 -6.46 4.36
CA ASN A 227 -13.99 -7.57 3.43
C ASN A 227 -13.53 -8.82 4.17
N SER A 228 -12.51 -8.70 5.05
CA SER A 228 -12.01 -9.82 5.83
C SER A 228 -13.11 -10.52 6.67
N LYS A 229 -13.96 -9.73 7.35
CA LYS A 229 -15.05 -10.28 8.19
C LYS A 229 -16.15 -10.94 7.38
N HIS A 230 -16.45 -10.48 6.18
CA HIS A 230 -17.46 -11.08 5.31
C HIS A 230 -16.94 -12.31 4.56
N THR A 231 -15.66 -12.31 4.16
CA THR A 231 -15.07 -13.38 3.36
C THR A 231 -14.62 -14.57 4.20
N ALA A 232 -13.95 -14.33 5.32
CA ALA A 232 -13.39 -15.37 6.18
C ALA A 232 -14.28 -15.63 7.42
N PRO A 233 -14.88 -16.81 7.59
CA PRO A 233 -15.56 -17.20 8.83
C PRO A 233 -14.55 -17.33 9.97
N HIS A 234 -14.44 -16.30 10.80
CA HIS A 234 -13.48 -16.27 11.91
C HIS A 234 -13.91 -17.15 13.07
N VAL A 235 -13.01 -18.03 13.50
CA VAL A 235 -13.05 -18.66 14.81
C VAL A 235 -11.82 -18.19 15.59
N THR A 236 -11.99 -17.94 16.89
CA THR A 236 -10.88 -17.47 17.75
C THR A 236 -10.72 -18.40 18.95
N LEU A 237 -9.54 -18.96 19.10
CA LEU A 237 -9.11 -19.67 20.30
C LEU A 237 -8.45 -18.68 21.25
N MET A 238 -8.75 -18.78 22.54
CA MET A 238 -8.15 -17.98 23.60
C MET A 238 -7.48 -18.90 24.61
N ASP A 239 -6.22 -18.66 24.89
CA ASP A 239 -5.43 -19.52 25.77
C ASP A 239 -4.39 -18.70 26.55
N GLU A 240 -3.71 -19.35 27.48
CA GLU A 240 -2.67 -18.76 28.31
C GLU A 240 -1.43 -19.64 28.38
N VAL A 241 -0.29 -19.02 28.57
CA VAL A 241 0.97 -19.74 28.78
C VAL A 241 1.77 -19.10 29.91
N GLU A 242 2.29 -19.95 30.82
CA GLU A 242 3.25 -19.55 31.84
C GLU A 242 4.59 -19.23 31.15
N VAL A 243 5.19 -18.06 31.47
CA VAL A 243 6.34 -17.54 30.76
C VAL A 243 7.50 -17.10 31.68
N SER A 244 7.63 -17.70 32.88
CA SER A 244 8.72 -17.38 33.83
C SER A 244 10.09 -17.56 33.18
N ASN A 245 10.29 -18.68 32.47
CA ASN A 245 11.55 -18.98 31.79
C ASN A 245 11.84 -17.96 30.69
N LEU A 246 10.84 -17.57 29.92
CA LEU A 246 10.95 -16.54 28.87
C LEU A 246 11.33 -15.17 29.47
N VAL A 247 10.71 -14.79 30.57
CA VAL A 247 11.00 -13.53 31.27
C VAL A 247 12.44 -13.55 31.78
N ALA A 248 12.88 -14.65 32.41
CA ALA A 248 14.24 -14.84 32.88
C ALA A 248 15.25 -14.82 31.74
N HIS A 249 14.98 -15.55 30.66
CA HIS A 249 15.83 -15.59 29.47
C HIS A 249 15.99 -14.21 28.84
N ARG A 250 14.89 -13.49 28.61
CA ARG A 250 14.95 -12.11 28.12
C ARG A 250 15.75 -11.20 29.03
N LYS A 251 15.55 -11.28 30.37
CA LYS A 251 16.30 -10.50 31.36
C LYS A 251 17.79 -10.75 31.25
N LYS A 252 18.21 -12.03 31.13
CA LYS A 252 19.62 -12.47 30.97
C LYS A 252 20.27 -11.84 29.73
N TYR A 253 19.57 -11.80 28.59
CA TYR A 253 20.15 -11.36 27.32
C TYR A 253 19.85 -9.90 26.95
N LYS A 254 19.04 -9.18 27.75
CA LYS A 254 18.68 -7.78 27.47
C LYS A 254 19.90 -6.85 27.42
N GLU A 255 20.86 -7.02 28.31
CA GLU A 255 22.10 -6.21 28.35
C GLU A 255 23.03 -6.56 27.19
N VAL A 256 23.16 -7.84 26.85
CA VAL A 256 23.92 -8.30 25.68
C VAL A 256 23.36 -7.72 24.39
N ALA A 257 22.04 -7.67 24.25
CA ALA A 257 21.37 -7.04 23.11
C ALA A 257 21.62 -5.53 23.11
N ALA A 258 21.49 -4.86 24.27
CA ALA A 258 21.68 -3.42 24.39
C ALA A 258 23.13 -3.00 24.03
N ALA A 259 24.13 -3.80 24.39
CA ALA A 259 25.53 -3.57 23.98
C ALA A 259 25.73 -3.62 22.46
N LYS A 260 24.79 -4.26 21.72
CA LYS A 260 24.73 -4.29 20.24
C LYS A 260 23.77 -3.24 19.67
N GLY A 261 23.24 -2.31 20.48
CA GLY A 261 22.27 -1.32 20.04
C GLY A 261 20.86 -1.87 19.83
N ILE A 262 20.56 -3.10 20.27
CA ILE A 262 19.30 -3.79 20.01
C ILE A 262 18.39 -3.73 21.22
N LYS A 263 17.16 -3.23 21.07
CA LYS A 263 16.12 -3.24 22.09
C LYS A 263 15.39 -4.58 22.09
N LEU A 264 15.81 -5.54 22.92
CA LEU A 264 15.20 -6.86 23.03
C LEU A 264 13.85 -6.80 23.77
N THR A 265 12.77 -7.17 23.10
CA THR A 265 11.41 -7.31 23.63
C THR A 265 10.97 -8.79 23.64
N PHE A 266 9.74 -9.09 24.06
CA PHE A 266 9.17 -10.45 23.97
C PHE A 266 8.72 -10.81 22.55
N LEU A 267 8.38 -9.80 21.75
CA LEU A 267 7.81 -10.01 20.41
C LEU A 267 8.67 -10.86 19.47
N PRO A 268 10.02 -10.73 19.40
CA PRO A 268 10.85 -11.59 18.57
C PRO A 268 10.76 -13.09 18.93
N TYR A 269 10.54 -13.42 20.20
CA TYR A 269 10.31 -14.80 20.63
C TYR A 269 8.98 -15.32 20.11
N VAL A 270 7.92 -14.49 20.18
CA VAL A 270 6.61 -14.84 19.62
C VAL A 270 6.68 -15.02 18.11
N VAL A 271 7.43 -14.16 17.40
CA VAL A 271 7.67 -14.30 15.95
C VAL A 271 8.32 -15.66 15.64
N LYS A 272 9.33 -16.05 16.39
CA LYS A 272 9.99 -17.35 16.18
C LYS A 272 9.08 -18.54 16.52
N ALA A 273 8.31 -18.47 17.62
CA ALA A 273 7.35 -19.51 17.98
C ALA A 273 6.23 -19.65 16.92
N LEU A 274 5.70 -18.52 16.43
CA LEU A 274 4.72 -18.53 15.33
C LEU A 274 5.34 -19.10 14.05
N THR A 275 6.56 -18.70 13.70
CA THR A 275 7.25 -19.22 12.50
C THR A 275 7.43 -20.73 12.57
N SER A 276 7.79 -21.28 13.74
CA SER A 276 7.88 -22.73 13.97
C SER A 276 6.51 -23.40 13.80
N ALA A 277 5.43 -22.80 14.36
CA ALA A 277 4.10 -23.33 14.21
C ALA A 277 3.61 -23.32 12.74
N LEU A 278 3.96 -22.29 11.95
CA LEU A 278 3.63 -22.24 10.52
C LEU A 278 4.36 -23.33 9.70
N LYS A 279 5.53 -23.76 10.14
CA LYS A 279 6.26 -24.89 9.52
C LYS A 279 5.62 -26.23 9.86
N GLU A 280 5.26 -26.43 11.13
CA GLU A 280 4.68 -27.68 11.63
C GLU A 280 3.23 -27.86 11.20
N PHE A 281 2.48 -26.74 11.06
CA PHE A 281 1.09 -26.72 10.64
C PHE A 281 0.92 -25.89 9.35
N PRO A 282 1.27 -26.43 8.18
CA PRO A 282 1.31 -25.66 6.92
C PRO A 282 -0.04 -25.05 6.49
N ALA A 283 -1.17 -25.60 6.99
CA ALA A 283 -2.50 -25.01 6.74
C ALA A 283 -2.62 -23.56 7.22
N LEU A 284 -1.88 -23.16 8.27
CA LEU A 284 -1.86 -21.79 8.76
C LEU A 284 -1.01 -20.86 7.87
N ASN A 285 -0.20 -21.40 6.96
CA ASN A 285 0.67 -20.63 6.06
C ASN A 285 0.17 -20.64 4.63
N THR A 286 -1.14 -20.52 4.46
CA THR A 286 -1.81 -20.53 3.15
C THR A 286 -2.57 -19.23 2.91
N SER A 287 -3.19 -19.11 1.77
CA SER A 287 -4.29 -18.21 1.46
C SER A 287 -5.28 -18.91 0.55
N LEU A 288 -6.54 -18.51 0.60
CA LEU A 288 -7.58 -18.99 -0.31
C LEU A 288 -7.78 -17.94 -1.40
N ASP A 289 -7.68 -18.36 -2.65
CA ASP A 289 -8.14 -17.56 -3.78
C ASP A 289 -9.65 -17.83 -3.96
N ASP A 290 -10.45 -16.86 -3.56
CA ASP A 290 -11.91 -16.98 -3.58
C ASP A 290 -12.46 -16.99 -5.03
N ALA A 291 -11.74 -16.47 -6.01
CA ALA A 291 -12.18 -16.44 -7.41
C ALA A 291 -12.00 -17.80 -8.10
N THR A 292 -10.90 -18.49 -7.83
CA THR A 292 -10.57 -19.80 -8.44
C THR A 292 -10.87 -20.97 -7.51
N SER A 293 -11.20 -20.71 -6.22
CA SER A 293 -11.33 -21.73 -5.16
C SER A 293 -10.04 -22.55 -4.95
N GLU A 294 -8.88 -21.93 -5.17
CA GLU A 294 -7.58 -22.59 -5.03
C GLU A 294 -6.92 -22.25 -3.70
N ILE A 295 -6.28 -23.25 -3.10
CA ILE A 295 -5.45 -23.07 -1.90
C ILE A 295 -4.04 -22.72 -2.32
N VAL A 296 -3.58 -21.53 -1.96
CA VAL A 296 -2.21 -21.09 -2.25
C VAL A 296 -1.31 -21.40 -1.06
N HIS A 297 -0.42 -22.38 -1.19
CA HIS A 297 0.59 -22.71 -0.18
C HIS A 297 1.79 -21.76 -0.27
N LYS A 298 2.07 -21.05 0.80
CA LYS A 298 3.21 -20.13 0.87
C LYS A 298 4.46 -20.87 1.33
N HIS A 299 5.55 -20.80 0.55
CA HIS A 299 6.84 -21.40 0.88
C HIS A 299 7.82 -20.36 1.47
N TYR A 300 7.29 -19.36 2.11
CA TYR A 300 8.01 -18.31 2.82
C TYR A 300 7.31 -18.00 4.14
N TYR A 301 8.06 -17.47 5.10
CA TYR A 301 7.56 -17.17 6.44
C TYR A 301 7.82 -15.70 6.76
N ASN A 302 6.89 -14.86 6.31
CA ASN A 302 6.93 -13.42 6.51
C ASN A 302 5.88 -13.04 7.54
N ILE A 303 6.30 -12.44 8.64
CA ILE A 303 5.41 -12.15 9.76
C ILE A 303 5.06 -10.66 9.78
N GLY A 304 3.77 -10.37 9.58
CA GLY A 304 3.21 -9.04 9.76
C GLY A 304 3.17 -8.66 11.24
N ILE A 305 3.51 -7.43 11.56
CA ILE A 305 3.47 -6.91 12.94
C ILE A 305 2.55 -5.71 12.96
N ALA A 306 1.34 -5.86 13.53
CA ALA A 306 0.41 -4.74 13.65
C ALA A 306 1.00 -3.64 14.55
N ALA A 307 1.16 -2.46 14.01
CA ALA A 307 1.69 -1.27 14.68
C ALA A 307 0.66 -0.15 14.65
N ASP A 308 0.32 0.34 15.83
CA ASP A 308 -0.56 1.50 15.99
C ASP A 308 0.18 2.79 15.65
N THR A 309 -0.47 3.68 14.87
CA THR A 309 0.04 4.99 14.51
C THR A 309 -1.09 6.03 14.58
N GLU A 310 -0.74 7.31 14.66
CA GLU A 310 -1.71 8.41 14.65
C GLU A 310 -2.63 8.40 13.41
N LYS A 311 -2.15 7.88 12.28
CA LYS A 311 -2.91 7.79 11.02
C LYS A 311 -3.74 6.52 10.90
N GLY A 312 -3.59 5.56 11.83
CA GLY A 312 -4.27 4.27 11.85
C GLY A 312 -3.30 3.10 12.02
N LEU A 313 -3.83 1.88 12.00
CA LEU A 313 -3.07 0.65 12.16
C LEU A 313 -2.35 0.30 10.86
N LEU A 314 -1.02 0.14 10.91
CA LEU A 314 -0.20 -0.32 9.80
C LEU A 314 0.40 -1.69 10.13
N VAL A 315 0.67 -2.50 9.12
CA VAL A 315 1.22 -3.86 9.31
C VAL A 315 2.53 -4.01 8.53
N PRO A 316 3.65 -3.48 9.08
CA PRO A 316 4.97 -3.80 8.53
C PRO A 316 5.29 -5.29 8.63
N VAL A 317 6.12 -5.80 7.71
CA VAL A 317 6.37 -7.22 7.51
C VAL A 317 7.84 -7.57 7.74
N VAL A 318 8.11 -8.42 8.72
CA VAL A 318 9.41 -9.06 8.93
C VAL A 318 9.54 -10.22 7.94
N LYS A 319 10.34 -10.04 6.89
CA LYS A 319 10.50 -11.03 5.82
C LYS A 319 11.49 -12.14 6.22
N ASN A 320 11.21 -13.37 5.76
CA ASN A 320 12.06 -14.54 6.00
C ASN A 320 12.41 -14.74 7.49
N ALA A 321 11.40 -14.70 8.37
CA ALA A 321 11.58 -14.82 9.82
C ALA A 321 12.19 -16.17 10.24
N ASP A 322 12.01 -17.20 9.41
CA ASP A 322 12.60 -18.53 9.57
C ASP A 322 14.14 -18.51 9.53
N ARG A 323 14.71 -17.62 8.71
CA ARG A 323 16.17 -17.53 8.49
C ARG A 323 16.87 -16.52 9.41
N LYS A 324 16.13 -15.85 10.27
CA LYS A 324 16.64 -14.78 11.14
C LYS A 324 16.69 -15.23 12.59
N GLY A 325 17.79 -14.90 13.26
CA GLY A 325 17.89 -15.05 14.72
C GLY A 325 17.09 -13.97 15.47
N ILE A 326 16.82 -14.21 16.75
CA ILE A 326 16.02 -13.32 17.62
C ILE A 326 16.52 -11.86 17.62
N PHE A 327 17.84 -11.64 17.64
CA PHE A 327 18.40 -10.30 17.63
C PHE A 327 18.14 -9.56 16.31
N ASN A 328 18.26 -10.24 15.18
CA ASN A 328 17.99 -9.66 13.86
C ASN A 328 16.49 -9.30 13.71
N ILE A 329 15.60 -10.19 14.15
CA ILE A 329 14.17 -9.95 14.19
C ILE A 329 13.85 -8.76 15.09
N SER A 330 14.48 -8.68 16.28
CA SER A 330 14.28 -7.57 17.22
C SER A 330 14.68 -6.24 16.61
N ASN A 331 15.83 -6.19 15.94
CA ASN A 331 16.31 -4.96 15.29
C ASN A 331 15.39 -4.53 14.17
N GLU A 332 14.98 -5.45 13.30
CA GLU A 332 14.07 -5.16 12.18
C GLU A 332 12.69 -4.69 12.66
N ILE A 333 12.12 -5.31 13.71
CA ILE A 333 10.87 -4.86 14.32
C ILE A 333 11.01 -3.42 14.83
N ASN A 334 12.11 -3.09 15.52
CA ASN A 334 12.32 -1.74 16.06
C ASN A 334 12.46 -0.71 14.94
N GLU A 335 13.17 -1.05 13.87
CA GLU A 335 13.34 -0.19 12.68
C GLU A 335 11.99 0.05 11.98
N LEU A 336 11.27 -1.03 11.66
CA LEU A 336 9.96 -0.95 11.00
C LEU A 336 8.92 -0.19 11.84
N ALA A 337 8.90 -0.41 13.16
CA ALA A 337 8.02 0.32 14.07
C ALA A 337 8.39 1.82 14.18
N GLY A 338 9.67 2.16 14.06
CA GLY A 338 10.12 3.54 13.95
C GLY A 338 9.61 4.19 12.66
N LYS A 339 9.84 3.55 11.51
CA LYS A 339 9.34 4.01 10.20
C LYS A 339 7.81 4.14 10.16
N ALA A 340 7.08 3.23 10.82
CA ALA A 340 5.63 3.28 10.91
C ALA A 340 5.14 4.55 11.62
N ARG A 341 5.71 4.85 12.78
CA ARG A 341 5.37 6.06 13.57
C ARG A 341 5.74 7.34 12.84
N ASP A 342 6.89 7.35 12.16
CA ASP A 342 7.34 8.50 11.38
C ASP A 342 6.56 8.66 10.05
N GLY A 343 5.67 7.72 9.69
CA GLY A 343 4.96 7.73 8.41
C GLY A 343 5.86 7.51 7.18
N LYS A 344 7.00 6.82 7.38
CA LYS A 344 8.03 6.58 6.35
C LYS A 344 8.09 5.14 5.85
N LEU A 345 7.10 4.29 6.19
CA LEU A 345 7.02 2.92 5.67
C LEU A 345 6.82 2.92 4.16
N ALA A 346 7.67 2.18 3.46
CA ALA A 346 7.47 1.95 2.04
C ALA A 346 6.35 0.91 1.81
N PRO A 347 5.54 1.02 0.74
CA PRO A 347 4.50 0.02 0.43
C PRO A 347 5.03 -1.42 0.34
N ALA A 348 6.27 -1.61 -0.12
CA ALA A 348 6.92 -2.93 -0.18
C ALA A 348 7.24 -3.53 1.20
N GLU A 349 7.33 -2.71 2.26
CA GLU A 349 7.56 -3.15 3.64
C GLU A 349 6.27 -3.62 4.33
N MET A 350 5.11 -3.36 3.72
CA MET A 350 3.78 -3.75 4.22
C MET A 350 3.14 -4.90 3.41
N LYS A 351 3.83 -5.44 2.40
CA LYS A 351 3.31 -6.49 1.52
C LYS A 351 3.98 -7.83 1.75
N GLY A 352 3.22 -8.90 1.48
CA GLY A 352 3.72 -10.26 1.44
C GLY A 352 3.83 -10.94 2.80
N ALA A 353 3.03 -10.56 3.77
CA ALA A 353 2.88 -11.31 5.02
C ALA A 353 2.23 -12.68 4.76
N SER A 354 2.65 -13.67 5.52
CA SER A 354 2.04 -15.00 5.52
C SER A 354 1.11 -15.22 6.71
N CYS A 355 1.42 -14.60 7.83
CA CYS A 355 0.60 -14.53 9.04
C CYS A 355 0.95 -13.25 9.82
N THR A 356 0.00 -12.67 10.51
CA THR A 356 0.19 -11.41 11.25
C THR A 356 0.13 -11.63 12.76
N ILE A 357 0.89 -10.84 13.51
CA ILE A 357 0.81 -10.72 14.97
C ILE A 357 0.21 -9.37 15.32
N SER A 358 -0.85 -9.37 16.13
CA SER A 358 -1.44 -8.17 16.72
C SER A 358 -1.18 -8.12 18.21
N ASN A 359 -0.67 -7.01 18.73
CA ASN A 359 -0.25 -6.86 20.12
C ASN A 359 -1.02 -5.75 20.83
N ILE A 360 -1.92 -6.12 21.76
CA ILE A 360 -2.61 -5.19 22.65
C ILE A 360 -2.04 -5.20 24.08
N GLY A 361 -1.09 -6.07 24.35
CA GLY A 361 -0.49 -6.19 25.69
C GLY A 361 0.22 -4.92 26.14
N SER A 362 0.80 -4.15 25.22
CA SER A 362 1.39 -2.83 25.49
C SER A 362 0.37 -1.80 25.98
N ALA A 363 -0.88 -1.92 25.56
CA ALA A 363 -2.01 -1.10 26.02
C ALA A 363 -2.72 -1.68 27.25
N GLY A 364 -2.24 -2.80 27.81
CA GLY A 364 -2.81 -3.46 28.98
C GLY A 364 -3.94 -4.45 28.68
N GLY A 365 -4.25 -4.71 27.39
CA GLY A 365 -5.26 -5.68 26.98
C GLY A 365 -4.83 -7.11 27.28
N GLN A 366 -5.81 -8.01 27.45
CA GLN A 366 -5.55 -9.43 27.74
C GLN A 366 -5.93 -10.31 26.54
N TRP A 367 -7.15 -10.73 26.40
CA TRP A 367 -7.66 -11.46 25.25
C TRP A 367 -8.48 -10.55 24.36
N PHE A 368 -8.55 -10.88 23.10
CA PHE A 368 -9.36 -10.22 22.10
C PHE A 368 -9.54 -11.13 20.88
N THR A 369 -10.43 -10.76 20.00
CA THR A 369 -10.67 -11.45 18.73
C THR A 369 -10.07 -10.64 17.59
N PRO A 370 -8.77 -10.84 17.23
CA PRO A 370 -8.17 -10.10 16.13
C PRO A 370 -8.87 -10.43 14.80
N VAL A 371 -9.02 -9.40 13.96
CA VAL A 371 -9.53 -9.60 12.59
C VAL A 371 -8.36 -10.03 11.71
N ILE A 372 -8.57 -11.10 10.92
CA ILE A 372 -7.56 -11.63 10.00
C ILE A 372 -7.21 -10.55 8.96
N ASN A 373 -5.92 -10.41 8.67
CA ASN A 373 -5.43 -9.53 7.61
C ASN A 373 -5.53 -10.28 6.27
N HIS A 374 -6.74 -10.30 5.70
CA HIS A 374 -7.02 -11.00 4.45
C HIS A 374 -6.03 -10.54 3.32
N PRO A 375 -5.46 -11.46 2.48
CA PRO A 375 -5.78 -12.88 2.28
C PRO A 375 -4.98 -13.86 3.16
N GLU A 376 -4.43 -13.45 4.30
CA GLU A 376 -3.92 -14.38 5.31
C GLU A 376 -5.08 -15.21 5.89
N VAL A 377 -4.79 -16.41 6.38
CA VAL A 377 -5.81 -17.30 6.96
C VAL A 377 -5.75 -17.39 8.49
N ALA A 378 -4.75 -16.75 9.10
CA ALA A 378 -4.60 -16.71 10.56
C ALA A 378 -3.93 -15.44 11.05
N ILE A 379 -4.26 -15.04 12.28
CA ILE A 379 -3.65 -13.92 13.00
C ILE A 379 -3.49 -14.28 14.47
N LEU A 380 -2.27 -14.08 15.01
CA LEU A 380 -1.98 -14.32 16.42
C LEU A 380 -2.09 -13.01 17.21
N GLY A 381 -3.03 -12.97 18.14
CA GLY A 381 -3.17 -11.91 19.14
C GLY A 381 -2.31 -12.19 20.37
N ILE A 382 -1.54 -11.21 20.82
CA ILE A 382 -0.82 -11.27 22.10
C ILE A 382 -1.33 -10.19 23.05
N GLY A 383 -1.69 -10.62 24.26
CA GLY A 383 -2.09 -9.77 25.34
C GLY A 383 -0.92 -9.42 26.28
N ARG A 384 -1.27 -8.87 27.43
CA ARG A 384 -0.29 -8.55 28.48
C ARG A 384 0.25 -9.82 29.17
N ILE A 385 1.46 -9.72 29.68
CA ILE A 385 1.98 -10.64 30.70
C ILE A 385 1.52 -10.13 32.05
N ALA A 386 0.81 -10.94 32.82
CA ALA A 386 0.30 -10.60 34.14
C ALA A 386 0.67 -11.68 35.16
N GLU A 387 0.97 -11.30 36.39
CA GLU A 387 1.10 -12.25 37.50
C GLU A 387 -0.26 -12.88 37.81
N LYS A 388 -0.30 -14.21 37.78
CA LYS A 388 -1.50 -15.01 38.07
C LYS A 388 -1.17 -16.14 39.03
N ALA A 389 -2.15 -16.54 39.85
CA ALA A 389 -2.07 -17.79 40.60
C ALA A 389 -2.27 -18.96 39.64
N ILE A 390 -1.29 -19.83 39.53
CA ILE A 390 -1.34 -21.05 38.70
C ILE A 390 -1.06 -22.26 39.58
N VAL A 391 -1.51 -23.44 39.14
CA VAL A 391 -1.13 -24.70 39.77
C VAL A 391 0.12 -25.23 39.07
N LYS A 392 1.22 -25.40 39.81
CA LYS A 392 2.46 -25.98 39.33
C LYS A 392 2.95 -27.04 40.35
N ASP A 393 3.16 -28.26 39.86
CA ASP A 393 3.55 -29.40 40.69
C ASP A 393 2.61 -29.68 41.90
N GLY A 394 1.32 -29.36 41.73
CA GLY A 394 0.29 -29.53 42.78
C GLY A 394 0.15 -28.34 43.74
N GLU A 395 1.01 -27.34 43.64
CA GLU A 395 0.99 -26.13 44.48
C GLU A 395 0.50 -24.90 43.75
N ILE A 396 -0.14 -23.98 44.46
CA ILE A 396 -0.57 -22.68 43.93
C ILE A 396 0.61 -21.72 44.01
N VAL A 397 1.11 -21.28 42.87
CA VAL A 397 2.22 -20.32 42.79
C VAL A 397 1.84 -19.09 41.99
N ALA A 398 2.42 -17.94 42.32
CA ALA A 398 2.30 -16.76 41.49
C ALA A 398 3.31 -16.85 40.34
N ALA A 399 2.86 -16.68 39.11
CA ALA A 399 3.71 -16.74 37.94
C ALA A 399 3.28 -15.76 36.84
N PRO A 400 4.22 -15.25 36.01
CA PRO A 400 3.88 -14.44 34.86
C PRO A 400 3.21 -15.30 33.77
N VAL A 401 2.04 -14.89 33.33
CA VAL A 401 1.22 -15.59 32.35
C VAL A 401 0.95 -14.66 31.19
N LEU A 402 1.23 -15.13 29.96
CA LEU A 402 0.95 -14.43 28.72
C LEU A 402 -0.38 -14.89 28.14
N ALA A 403 -1.26 -13.97 27.84
CA ALA A 403 -2.52 -14.24 27.14
C ALA A 403 -2.29 -14.31 25.62
N LEU A 404 -2.87 -15.30 24.99
CA LEU A 404 -2.79 -15.56 23.54
C LEU A 404 -4.20 -15.70 22.96
N SER A 405 -4.39 -15.21 21.73
CA SER A 405 -5.61 -15.36 20.94
C SER A 405 -5.23 -15.71 19.51
N LEU A 406 -5.74 -16.80 18.96
CA LEU A 406 -5.50 -17.19 17.57
C LEU A 406 -6.82 -17.16 16.82
N SER A 407 -7.00 -16.17 15.92
CA SER A 407 -8.11 -16.16 14.98
C SER A 407 -7.67 -16.78 13.67
N PHE A 408 -8.57 -17.59 13.09
CA PHE A 408 -8.29 -18.27 11.83
C PHE A 408 -9.55 -18.39 10.97
N ASP A 409 -9.35 -18.56 9.66
CA ASP A 409 -10.40 -18.83 8.69
C ASP A 409 -10.81 -20.30 8.76
N HIS A 410 -12.05 -20.55 9.24
CA HIS A 410 -12.55 -21.91 9.47
C HIS A 410 -12.84 -22.69 8.17
N ARG A 411 -12.76 -22.03 7.01
CA ARG A 411 -12.80 -22.72 5.71
C ARG A 411 -11.52 -23.51 5.44
N MET A 412 -10.39 -23.04 6.02
CA MET A 412 -9.04 -23.54 5.77
C MET A 412 -8.45 -24.31 6.94
N ILE A 413 -8.86 -24.01 8.15
CA ILE A 413 -8.26 -24.51 9.38
C ILE A 413 -9.35 -24.97 10.33
N ASP A 414 -9.27 -26.23 10.75
CA ASP A 414 -10.17 -26.80 11.76
C ASP A 414 -9.71 -26.47 13.18
N GLY A 415 -10.66 -26.48 14.12
CA GLY A 415 -10.41 -26.15 15.52
C GLY A 415 -9.30 -27.00 16.17
N ALA A 416 -9.22 -28.30 15.86
CA ALA A 416 -8.18 -29.20 16.38
C ALA A 416 -6.78 -28.81 15.86
N THR A 417 -6.66 -28.52 14.58
CA THR A 417 -5.40 -28.04 13.96
C THR A 417 -4.95 -26.72 14.55
N ALA A 418 -5.87 -25.77 14.71
CA ALA A 418 -5.61 -24.47 15.31
C ALA A 418 -5.17 -24.60 16.78
N GLN A 419 -5.84 -25.48 17.58
CA GLN A 419 -5.48 -25.71 18.97
C GLN A 419 -4.11 -26.40 19.09
N ASN A 420 -3.79 -27.36 18.22
CA ASN A 420 -2.48 -28.00 18.21
C ASN A 420 -1.37 -26.99 17.86
N ALA A 421 -1.61 -26.09 16.90
CA ALA A 421 -0.68 -25.00 16.60
C ALA A 421 -0.51 -24.04 17.78
N MET A 422 -1.60 -23.69 18.48
CA MET A 422 -1.55 -22.89 19.71
C MET A 422 -0.75 -23.61 20.81
N ASN A 423 -0.97 -24.91 21.02
CA ASN A 423 -0.20 -25.71 21.98
C ASN A 423 1.29 -25.75 21.65
N HIS A 424 1.64 -25.86 20.36
CA HIS A 424 3.03 -25.78 19.90
C HIS A 424 3.65 -24.40 20.21
N ILE A 425 2.96 -23.30 19.92
CA ILE A 425 3.39 -21.93 20.29
C ILE A 425 3.58 -21.83 21.81
N LYS A 426 2.62 -22.31 22.61
CA LYS A 426 2.68 -22.27 24.08
C LYS A 426 3.91 -23.04 24.59
N ARG A 427 4.15 -24.26 24.09
CA ARG A 427 5.30 -25.08 24.45
C ARG A 427 6.63 -24.35 24.22
N LEU A 428 6.77 -23.71 23.06
CA LEU A 428 7.99 -22.96 22.72
C LEU A 428 8.15 -21.65 23.51
N LEU A 429 7.06 -20.99 23.86
CA LEU A 429 7.12 -19.77 24.69
C LEU A 429 7.35 -20.07 26.18
N ASN A 430 6.92 -21.23 26.66
CA ASN A 430 7.22 -21.69 28.02
C ASN A 430 8.71 -22.06 28.17
N ASP A 431 9.31 -22.62 27.12
CA ASP A 431 10.72 -23.03 27.10
C ASP A 431 11.49 -22.32 25.96
N PRO A 432 12.16 -21.20 26.26
CA PRO A 432 12.91 -20.46 25.26
C PRO A 432 14.20 -21.16 24.78
N GLU A 433 14.74 -22.13 25.52
CA GLU A 433 15.88 -22.92 25.08
C GLU A 433 15.44 -23.91 24.00
N LEU A 434 14.29 -24.55 24.19
CA LEU A 434 13.66 -25.40 23.18
C LEU A 434 13.30 -24.60 21.92
N LEU A 435 12.77 -23.38 22.09
CA LEU A 435 12.49 -22.48 20.98
C LEU A 435 13.74 -22.23 20.10
N LEU A 436 14.91 -22.09 20.70
CA LEU A 436 16.18 -21.91 19.96
C LEU A 436 16.63 -23.16 19.21
N MET A 437 16.18 -24.34 19.64
CA MET A 437 16.52 -25.60 19.00
C MET A 437 15.59 -25.95 17.82
N GLU A 438 14.31 -25.57 17.89
CA GLU A 438 13.29 -26.00 16.94
C GLU A 438 12.83 -24.90 15.93
N ALA A 439 13.18 -23.62 16.11
CA ALA A 439 12.61 -22.51 15.32
C ALA A 439 13.53 -21.93 14.23
#